data_611daf189bc905a51284e1a112d2954c
#
_entry.id   611daf189bc905a51284e1a112d2954c
#
_cell.length_a   1.000
_cell.length_b   1.000
_cell.length_c   1.000
_cell.angle_alpha   90.00
_cell.angle_beta   90.00
_cell.angle_gamma   90.00
#
_symmetry.space_group_name_H-M   'P 1'
#
loop_
_entity.id
_entity.type
_entity.pdbx_description
1 polymer ?
#
loop_
_entity_poly.entity_id
_entity_poly.type
_entity_poly.pdbx_seq_one_letter_code
_entity_poly.pdbx_strand_id
1 'polypeptide(L)'
;MDYKLIVPVNKVDGSKIETVTIKESFTGRDIKAIGNAKGDGDSMIALVVVASGLTENNVLGMDARDVRAIADLARPFLIGGEG
;
A
#
# COMPACT_ATOMS: atom_id res chain seq x y z
N MET A 1 -7.46 -4.43 -8.05
CA MET A 1 -6.44 -4.21 -9.11
C MET A 1 -5.15 -4.87 -8.65
N ASP A 2 -4.53 -5.63 -9.52
CA ASP A 2 -3.31 -6.35 -9.15
C ASP A 2 -2.08 -5.61 -9.64
N TYR A 3 -1.03 -5.65 -8.83
CA TYR A 3 0.24 -5.03 -9.17
C TYR A 3 1.36 -6.05 -8.92
N LYS A 4 2.18 -6.30 -9.95
CA LYS A 4 3.29 -7.23 -9.81
C LYS A 4 4.51 -6.48 -9.29
N LEU A 5 5.07 -6.97 -8.18
CA LEU A 5 6.23 -6.32 -7.57
C LEU A 5 7.46 -6.43 -8.46
N ILE A 6 8.24 -5.36 -8.54
CA ILE A 6 9.52 -5.38 -9.21
C ILE A 6 10.47 -6.28 -8.42
N VAL A 7 10.42 -6.18 -7.08
CA VAL A 7 11.23 -6.99 -6.20
C VAL A 7 10.32 -7.75 -5.25
N PRO A 8 10.24 -9.09 -5.35
CA PRO A 8 9.40 -9.85 -4.44
C PRO A 8 9.81 -9.67 -2.98
N VAL A 9 8.85 -9.76 -2.08
CA VAL A 9 9.09 -9.61 -0.64
C VAL A 9 9.05 -10.99 0.01
N ASN A 10 10.07 -11.31 0.81
CA ASN A 10 10.09 -12.57 1.54
C ASN A 10 9.33 -12.40 2.86
N LYS A 11 8.38 -13.30 3.10
CA LYS A 11 7.64 -13.28 4.35
C LYS A 11 8.38 -14.09 5.40
N VAL A 12 8.02 -13.88 6.65
CA VAL A 12 8.65 -14.57 7.77
C VAL A 12 8.50 -16.08 7.66
N ASP A 13 7.38 -16.55 7.11
CA ASP A 13 7.12 -17.98 6.99
C ASP A 13 7.84 -18.63 5.80
N GLY A 14 8.67 -17.90 5.09
CA GLY A 14 9.42 -18.41 3.96
C GLY A 14 8.74 -18.25 2.61
N SER A 15 7.49 -17.86 2.58
CA SER A 15 6.81 -17.63 1.31
C SER A 15 7.18 -16.25 0.76
N LYS A 16 6.82 -16.01 -0.51
CA LYS A 16 7.11 -14.74 -1.16
C LYS A 16 5.85 -14.04 -1.59
N ILE A 17 5.88 -12.71 -1.52
CA ILE A 17 4.84 -11.89 -2.12
C ILE A 17 5.39 -11.40 -3.45
N GLU A 18 4.73 -11.77 -4.54
CA GLU A 18 5.14 -11.36 -5.87
C GLU A 18 4.12 -10.45 -6.53
N THR A 19 2.87 -10.54 -6.11
CA THR A 19 1.78 -9.73 -6.64
C THR A 19 0.96 -9.22 -5.46
N VAL A 20 0.55 -7.97 -5.56
CA VAL A 20 -0.25 -7.32 -4.53
C VAL A 20 -1.60 -6.94 -5.11
N THR A 21 -2.67 -7.27 -4.41
CA THR A 21 -4.01 -6.84 -4.81
C THR A 21 -4.33 -5.53 -4.10
N ILE A 22 -4.58 -4.49 -4.88
CA ILE A 22 -4.89 -3.16 -4.37
C ILE A 22 -6.40 -3.00 -4.39
N LYS A 23 -6.99 -2.71 -3.23
CA LYS A 23 -8.44 -2.52 -3.19
C LYS A 23 -8.82 -1.21 -3.87
N GLU A 24 -10.04 -1.17 -4.38
CA GLU A 24 -10.51 -0.03 -5.16
C GLU A 24 -11.61 0.75 -4.46
N SER A 25 -11.84 0.45 -3.19
CA SER A 25 -12.85 1.14 -2.40
C SER A 25 -12.29 1.39 -1.01
N PHE A 26 -12.33 2.62 -0.57
CA PHE A 26 -11.80 3.04 0.72
C PHE A 26 -12.92 3.64 1.56
N THR A 27 -12.81 3.46 2.87
CA THR A 27 -13.80 3.95 3.83
C THR A 27 -13.21 5.07 4.67
N GLY A 28 -14.07 5.69 5.50
CA GLY A 28 -13.58 6.70 6.44
C GLY A 28 -12.58 6.13 7.44
N ARG A 29 -12.73 4.84 7.80
CA ARG A 29 -11.76 4.18 8.68
C ARG A 29 -10.39 4.13 8.02
N ASP A 30 -10.35 3.87 6.72
CA ASP A 30 -9.09 3.84 5.98
C ASP A 30 -8.44 5.22 5.96
N ILE A 31 -9.24 6.25 5.75
CA ILE A 31 -8.75 7.63 5.75
C ILE A 31 -8.16 7.97 7.12
N LYS A 32 -8.83 7.55 8.19
CA LYS A 32 -8.35 7.82 9.53
C LYS A 32 -7.02 7.12 9.80
N ALA A 33 -6.90 5.87 9.34
CA ALA A 33 -5.67 5.11 9.52
C ALA A 33 -4.49 5.79 8.82
N ILE A 34 -4.72 6.30 7.61
CA ILE A 34 -3.69 6.99 6.86
C ILE A 34 -3.36 8.33 7.51
N GLY A 35 -4.38 9.03 8.00
CA GLY A 35 -4.21 10.33 8.61
C GLY A 35 -3.47 10.31 9.94
N ASN A 36 -3.38 9.15 10.58
CA ASN A 36 -2.63 9.02 11.83
C ASN A 36 -1.12 8.95 11.58
N ALA A 37 -0.71 8.76 10.35
CA ALA A 37 0.71 8.70 10.01
C ALA A 37 1.33 10.08 10.11
N LYS A 38 2.61 10.12 10.43
CA LYS A 38 3.32 11.39 10.60
C LYS A 38 4.33 11.54 9.48
N GLY A 39 4.16 12.57 8.67
CA GLY A 39 5.07 12.85 7.57
C GLY A 39 4.71 12.10 6.30
N ASP A 40 5.32 12.53 5.20
CA ASP A 40 4.98 12.01 3.87
C ASP A 40 5.37 10.54 3.71
N GLY A 41 6.54 10.16 4.24
CA GLY A 41 6.98 8.78 4.14
C GLY A 41 6.07 7.83 4.87
N ASP A 42 5.72 8.18 6.12
CA ASP A 42 4.82 7.34 6.90
C ASP A 42 3.43 7.28 6.28
N SER A 43 2.97 8.39 5.71
CA SER A 43 1.67 8.43 5.05
C SER A 43 1.64 7.50 3.85
N MET A 44 2.72 7.48 3.08
CA MET A 44 2.82 6.58 1.93
C MET A 44 2.79 5.12 2.37
N ILE A 45 3.54 4.79 3.43
CA ILE A 45 3.55 3.43 3.96
C ILE A 45 2.15 3.05 4.46
N ALA A 46 1.50 3.95 5.20
CA ALA A 46 0.15 3.69 5.72
C ALA A 46 -0.84 3.46 4.58
N LEU A 47 -0.73 4.24 3.51
CA LEU A 47 -1.61 4.09 2.35
C LEU A 47 -1.41 2.71 1.72
N VAL A 48 -0.17 2.27 1.56
CA VAL A 48 0.11 0.96 0.97
C VAL A 48 -0.40 -0.17 1.86
N VAL A 49 -0.21 -0.05 3.18
CA VAL A 49 -0.74 -1.04 4.12
C VAL A 49 -2.26 -1.17 3.97
N VAL A 50 -2.95 -0.04 3.98
CA VAL A 50 -4.41 -0.03 3.88
C VAL A 50 -4.87 -0.56 2.53
N ALA A 51 -4.21 -0.13 1.46
CA ALA A 51 -4.63 -0.50 0.10
C ALA A 51 -4.37 -1.97 -0.21
N SER A 52 -3.29 -2.53 0.34
CA SER A 52 -2.90 -3.90 0.00
C SER A 52 -3.37 -4.92 1.01
N GLY A 53 -3.66 -4.51 2.22
CA GLY A 53 -3.98 -5.45 3.30
C GLY A 53 -2.76 -6.16 3.85
N LEU A 54 -1.57 -5.79 3.42
CA LEU A 54 -0.34 -6.39 3.95
C LEU A 54 -0.01 -5.79 5.30
N THR A 55 0.85 -6.48 6.05
CA THR A 55 1.32 -5.94 7.33
C THR A 55 2.31 -4.81 7.07
N GLU A 56 2.46 -3.95 8.07
CA GLU A 56 3.42 -2.87 7.96
C GLU A 56 4.84 -3.41 7.75
N ASN A 57 5.19 -4.50 8.44
CA ASN A 57 6.51 -5.09 8.28
C ASN A 57 6.78 -5.53 6.84
N ASN A 58 5.79 -6.12 6.20
CA ASN A 58 5.95 -6.52 4.80
C ASN A 58 6.13 -5.33 3.90
N VAL A 59 5.37 -4.26 4.13
CA VAL A 59 5.48 -3.05 3.32
C VAL A 59 6.82 -2.36 3.55
N LEU A 60 7.31 -2.34 4.79
CA LEU A 60 8.60 -1.74 5.10
C LEU A 60 9.76 -2.47 4.41
N GLY A 61 9.60 -3.76 4.14
CA GLY A 61 10.61 -4.54 3.43
C GLY A 61 10.50 -4.45 1.93
N MET A 62 9.52 -3.72 1.41
CA MET A 62 9.27 -3.64 -0.02
C MET A 62 10.23 -2.66 -0.68
N ASP A 63 10.56 -2.89 -1.95
CA ASP A 63 11.37 -1.95 -2.72
C ASP A 63 10.63 -0.61 -2.79
N ALA A 64 11.37 0.49 -2.65
CA ALA A 64 10.76 1.82 -2.62
C ALA A 64 9.96 2.12 -3.89
N ARG A 65 10.40 1.60 -5.03
CA ARG A 65 9.69 1.80 -6.30
C ARG A 65 8.33 1.14 -6.26
N ASP A 66 8.24 -0.04 -5.62
CA ASP A 66 6.98 -0.76 -5.48
C ASP A 66 6.04 -0.04 -4.52
N VAL A 67 6.57 0.45 -3.39
CA VAL A 67 5.77 1.21 -2.44
C VAL A 67 5.17 2.43 -3.14
N ARG A 68 5.99 3.16 -3.88
CA ARG A 68 5.54 4.37 -4.55
C ARG A 68 4.52 4.07 -5.63
N ALA A 69 4.75 3.00 -6.40
CA ALA A 69 3.82 2.62 -7.47
C ALA A 69 2.46 2.24 -6.91
N ILE A 70 2.45 1.45 -5.83
CA ILE A 70 1.18 1.04 -5.21
C ILE A 70 0.44 2.26 -4.65
N ALA A 71 1.17 3.16 -4.00
CA ALA A 71 0.56 4.38 -3.47
C ALA A 71 -0.08 5.20 -4.58
N ASP A 72 0.62 5.33 -5.71
CA ASP A 72 0.10 6.10 -6.84
C ASP A 72 -1.14 5.44 -7.45
N LEU A 73 -1.16 4.12 -7.51
CA LEU A 73 -2.33 3.41 -8.04
C LEU A 73 -3.53 3.53 -7.10
N ALA A 74 -3.29 3.58 -5.79
CA ALA A 74 -4.37 3.66 -4.82
C ALA A 74 -4.95 5.06 -4.67
N ARG A 75 -4.16 6.08 -4.91
CA ARG A 75 -4.56 7.46 -4.66
C ARG A 75 -5.87 7.89 -5.32
N PRO A 76 -6.10 7.57 -6.60
CA PRO A 76 -7.35 7.98 -7.24
C PRO A 76 -8.59 7.46 -6.55
N PHE A 77 -8.52 6.26 -5.95
CA PHE A 77 -9.68 5.70 -5.27
C PHE A 77 -9.92 6.39 -3.93
N LEU A 78 -8.89 6.99 -3.36
CA LEU A 78 -9.00 7.67 -2.09
C LEU A 78 -9.50 9.09 -2.28
N ILE A 79 -9.10 9.73 -3.36
CA ILE A 79 -9.45 11.13 -3.62
C ILE A 79 -10.80 11.25 -4.30
N GLY A 80 -11.42 10.13 -4.59
CA GLY A 80 -12.75 10.16 -5.14
C GLY A 80 -12.80 10.35 -6.61
N GLY A 81 -11.73 10.18 -7.21
CA GLY A 81 -11.73 10.26 -8.63
C GLY A 81 -12.28 11.53 -9.18
N GLU A 82 -12.22 12.51 -8.60
CA GLU A 82 -12.75 13.55 -9.01
C GLU A 82 -12.36 13.96 -9.99
N GLY A 83 -12.41 13.72 -10.08
CA GLY A 83 -12.12 14.11 -11.15
C GLY A 83 -12.12 14.36 -11.30
#